data_72ff78cd6c1336babea73d4e1372cac3
#
_entry.id   72ff78cd6c1336babea73d4e1372cac3
#
_cell.length_a   1.000
_cell.length_b   1.000
_cell.length_c   1.000
_cell.angle_alpha   90.00
_cell.angle_beta   90.00
_cell.angle_gamma   90.00
#
_symmetry.space_group_name_H-M   'P 1'
#
loop_
_entity.id
_entity.type
_entity.pdbx_description
1 polymer ?
#
loop_
_entity_poly.entity_id
_entity_poly.type
_entity_poly.pdbx_seq_one_letter_code
_entity_poly.pdbx_strand_id
1 'polypeptide(L)'
;MSNESLLVGAVAYDPKVIPIWEGIRAYFRGAPVEMDVVWFSNYEAQVEALLAGWIDVAWNTNLAYVRVHLATEGTCVVLAMRDTDVGFHSLLVGRAGELARSVDLKGKTLALGSADSAQAAIMPVHYLTGEGLKPGEDVKILRFDTDVGKHGDTGASERDALAAVLDGRADAAAVGAASWDVFVRAGDVPPNRLAPFWTSPGYNHCNFTSLSSLDADRAAAWVAHLSAMEWENPEHRRILELEGLRRWIGPELAGYRHVFEAVDEQGIAARW
;
A
#
# COMPACT_ATOMS: atom_id res chain seq x y z
N MET A 1 -24.27 21.60 -18.03
CA MET A 1 -23.79 20.38 -17.36
C MET A 1 -23.27 20.85 -16.02
N SER A 2 -23.80 20.34 -14.90
CA SER A 2 -23.32 20.71 -13.56
C SER A 2 -21.87 20.30 -13.47
N ASN A 3 -21.00 21.24 -13.15
CA ASN A 3 -19.57 20.99 -12.92
C ASN A 3 -19.42 20.43 -11.50
N GLU A 4 -20.04 19.25 -11.27
CA GLU A 4 -19.92 18.59 -9.97
C GLU A 4 -18.51 18.03 -9.85
N SER A 5 -17.87 18.34 -8.73
CA SER A 5 -16.56 17.78 -8.37
C SER A 5 -16.61 16.25 -8.34
N LEU A 6 -15.52 15.58 -8.72
CA LEU A 6 -15.38 14.15 -8.42
C LEU A 6 -15.17 13.95 -6.92
N LEU A 7 -15.91 13.02 -6.34
CA LEU A 7 -15.73 12.59 -4.95
C LEU A 7 -14.64 11.53 -4.88
N VAL A 8 -13.51 11.88 -4.27
CA VAL A 8 -12.34 11.00 -4.14
C VAL A 8 -12.25 10.49 -2.71
N GLY A 9 -12.35 9.19 -2.52
CA GLY A 9 -12.19 8.54 -1.22
C GLY A 9 -10.72 8.45 -0.82
N ALA A 10 -10.44 8.78 0.44
CA ALA A 10 -9.14 8.61 1.09
C ALA A 10 -9.30 8.11 2.52
N VAL A 11 -8.41 7.21 2.95
CA VAL A 11 -8.43 6.68 4.32
C VAL A 11 -7.56 7.54 5.23
N ALA A 12 -8.17 8.13 6.26
CA ALA A 12 -7.48 8.93 7.27
C ALA A 12 -6.83 8.01 8.34
N TYR A 13 -5.84 7.20 7.92
CA TYR A 13 -5.15 6.27 8.82
C TYR A 13 -4.17 6.95 9.80
N ASP A 14 -3.74 8.17 9.48
CA ASP A 14 -2.83 8.98 10.30
C ASP A 14 -3.16 10.47 10.09
N PRO A 15 -3.06 11.35 11.10
CA PRO A 15 -3.29 12.79 10.93
C PRO A 15 -2.44 13.47 9.83
N LYS A 16 -1.25 12.93 9.52
CA LYS A 16 -0.38 13.43 8.43
C LYS A 16 -1.03 13.36 7.04
N VAL A 17 -2.01 12.47 6.86
CA VAL A 17 -2.70 12.27 5.57
C VAL A 17 -3.59 13.47 5.22
N ILE A 18 -4.18 14.13 6.22
CA ILE A 18 -5.09 15.26 6.01
C ILE A 18 -4.45 16.39 5.19
N PRO A 19 -3.28 16.95 5.59
CA PRO A 19 -2.67 18.05 4.82
C PRO A 19 -2.23 17.64 3.41
N ILE A 20 -1.95 16.36 3.17
CA ILE A 20 -1.62 15.85 1.83
C ILE A 20 -2.83 16.01 0.90
N TRP A 21 -3.96 15.43 1.31
CA TRP A 21 -5.18 15.46 0.51
C TRP A 21 -5.81 16.86 0.39
N GLU A 22 -5.71 17.69 1.42
CA GLU A 22 -6.07 19.10 1.35
C GLU A 22 -5.21 19.86 0.33
N GLY A 23 -3.93 19.53 0.23
CA GLY A 23 -3.03 20.04 -0.80
C GLY A 23 -3.45 19.62 -2.21
N ILE A 24 -3.74 18.34 -2.42
CA ILE A 24 -4.22 17.83 -3.71
C ILE A 24 -5.56 18.49 -4.06
N ARG A 25 -6.51 18.53 -3.13
CA ARG A 25 -7.80 19.22 -3.33
C ARG A 25 -7.64 20.68 -3.72
N ALA A 26 -6.72 21.39 -3.06
CA ALA A 26 -6.44 22.79 -3.35
C ALA A 26 -5.84 22.97 -4.77
N TYR A 27 -5.00 22.04 -5.23
CA TYR A 27 -4.46 22.03 -6.58
C TYR A 27 -5.55 21.87 -7.64
N PHE A 28 -6.62 21.13 -7.34
CA PHE A 28 -7.75 20.93 -8.27
C PHE A 28 -8.75 22.08 -8.31
N ARG A 29 -8.60 23.14 -7.52
CA ARG A 29 -9.50 24.32 -7.59
C ARG A 29 -9.36 25.02 -8.93
N GLY A 30 -10.49 25.20 -9.62
CA GLY A 30 -10.53 25.78 -10.95
C GLY A 30 -10.04 24.86 -12.07
N ALA A 31 -9.79 23.58 -11.79
CA ALA A 31 -9.49 22.58 -12.81
C ALA A 31 -10.72 22.31 -13.71
N PRO A 32 -10.52 21.78 -14.93
CA PRO A 32 -11.63 21.38 -15.81
C PRO A 32 -12.60 20.38 -15.13
N VAL A 33 -12.08 19.52 -14.27
CA VAL A 33 -12.83 18.65 -13.37
C VAL A 33 -12.24 18.83 -11.97
N GLU A 34 -12.99 19.43 -11.09
CA GLU A 34 -12.59 19.60 -9.69
C GLU A 34 -12.75 18.31 -8.89
N MET A 35 -12.21 18.25 -7.69
CA MET A 35 -12.39 17.13 -6.75
C MET A 35 -12.67 17.59 -5.34
N ASP A 36 -13.44 16.79 -4.62
CA ASP A 36 -13.58 16.85 -3.17
C ASP A 36 -13.14 15.52 -2.53
N VAL A 37 -12.69 15.58 -1.28
CA VAL A 37 -12.21 14.40 -0.55
C VAL A 37 -13.28 13.89 0.40
N VAL A 38 -13.57 12.59 0.31
CA VAL A 38 -14.42 11.88 1.27
C VAL A 38 -13.54 11.02 2.16
N TRP A 39 -13.62 11.24 3.46
CA TRP A 39 -12.76 10.58 4.44
C TRP A 39 -13.36 9.29 4.98
N PHE A 40 -12.54 8.26 5.01
CA PHE A 40 -12.89 6.96 5.56
C PHE A 40 -11.96 6.59 6.72
N SER A 41 -12.48 5.80 7.64
CA SER A 41 -11.71 5.28 8.78
C SER A 41 -10.91 4.02 8.46
N ASN A 42 -11.27 3.30 7.39
CA ASN A 42 -10.62 2.07 6.93
C ASN A 42 -10.88 1.86 5.43
N TYR A 43 -10.11 0.96 4.82
CA TYR A 43 -10.21 0.66 3.39
C TYR A 43 -11.47 -0.12 3.03
N GLU A 44 -12.00 -0.95 3.93
CA GLU A 44 -13.23 -1.70 3.71
C GLU A 44 -14.41 -0.75 3.44
N ALA A 45 -14.60 0.24 4.32
CA ALA A 45 -15.66 1.23 4.16
C ALA A 45 -15.50 2.08 2.88
N GLN A 46 -14.24 2.39 2.50
CA GLN A 46 -13.96 3.11 1.26
C GLN A 46 -14.33 2.26 0.03
N VAL A 47 -13.95 0.98 0.02
CA VAL A 47 -14.30 0.04 -1.07
C VAL A 47 -15.81 -0.12 -1.20
N GLU A 48 -16.52 -0.27 -0.08
CA GLU A 48 -18.00 -0.36 -0.07
C GLU A 48 -18.64 0.91 -0.62
N ALA A 49 -18.12 2.10 -0.25
CA ALA A 49 -18.62 3.37 -0.77
C ALA A 49 -18.38 3.52 -2.27
N LEU A 50 -17.23 3.07 -2.80
CA LEU A 50 -16.97 3.06 -4.24
C LEU A 50 -17.94 2.11 -4.96
N LEU A 51 -18.10 0.89 -4.48
CA LEU A 51 -18.98 -0.12 -5.08
C LEU A 51 -20.46 0.32 -5.05
N ALA A 52 -20.87 1.08 -4.03
CA ALA A 52 -22.20 1.66 -3.92
C ALA A 52 -22.39 2.95 -4.77
N GLY A 53 -21.34 3.47 -5.39
CA GLY A 53 -21.38 4.72 -6.17
C GLY A 53 -21.53 5.98 -5.31
N TRP A 54 -21.15 5.93 -4.02
CA TRP A 54 -21.15 7.09 -3.13
C TRP A 54 -19.91 7.97 -3.31
N ILE A 55 -18.85 7.42 -3.87
CA ILE A 55 -17.67 8.12 -4.33
C ILE A 55 -17.35 7.71 -5.77
N ASP A 56 -16.71 8.60 -6.53
CA ASP A 56 -16.39 8.38 -7.93
C ASP A 56 -15.05 7.66 -8.12
N VAL A 57 -14.09 7.97 -7.26
CA VAL A 57 -12.72 7.45 -7.30
C VAL A 57 -12.28 7.09 -5.89
N ALA A 58 -11.53 6.01 -5.72
CA ALA A 58 -10.91 5.63 -4.47
C ALA A 58 -9.38 5.58 -4.58
N TRP A 59 -8.67 6.18 -3.63
CA TRP A 59 -7.25 5.94 -3.43
C TRP A 59 -7.06 4.63 -2.68
N ASN A 60 -6.76 3.58 -3.40
CA ASN A 60 -6.74 2.21 -2.90
C ASN A 60 -5.31 1.71 -2.68
N THR A 61 -5.09 0.99 -1.58
CA THR A 61 -3.97 0.03 -1.49
C THR A 61 -4.18 -1.09 -2.52
N ASN A 62 -3.15 -1.88 -2.76
CA ASN A 62 -3.26 -3.04 -3.64
C ASN A 62 -4.34 -4.05 -3.17
N LEU A 63 -4.47 -4.29 -1.86
CA LEU A 63 -5.51 -5.18 -1.34
C LEU A 63 -6.91 -4.61 -1.55
N ALA A 64 -7.11 -3.31 -1.31
CA ALA A 64 -8.37 -2.63 -1.58
C ALA A 64 -8.72 -2.66 -3.08
N TYR A 65 -7.73 -2.45 -3.95
CA TYR A 65 -7.90 -2.59 -5.40
C TYR A 65 -8.32 -4.02 -5.79
N VAL A 66 -7.66 -5.05 -5.25
CA VAL A 66 -8.05 -6.45 -5.51
C VAL A 66 -9.51 -6.71 -5.12
N ARG A 67 -9.98 -6.17 -3.99
CA ARG A 67 -11.40 -6.27 -3.59
C ARG A 67 -12.34 -5.65 -4.62
N VAL A 68 -12.06 -4.42 -5.05
CA VAL A 68 -12.87 -3.75 -6.08
C VAL A 68 -12.85 -4.55 -7.37
N HIS A 69 -11.68 -5.01 -7.82
CA HIS A 69 -11.53 -5.79 -9.04
C HIS A 69 -12.35 -7.08 -9.02
N LEU A 70 -12.30 -7.85 -7.93
CA LEU A 70 -13.06 -9.06 -7.77
C LEU A 70 -14.58 -8.78 -7.69
N ALA A 71 -15.00 -7.77 -6.95
CA ALA A 71 -16.40 -7.40 -6.81
C ALA A 71 -17.03 -6.86 -8.12
N THR A 72 -16.21 -6.32 -9.00
CA THR A 72 -16.64 -5.79 -10.31
C THR A 72 -16.33 -6.74 -11.47
N GLU A 73 -15.96 -7.99 -11.18
CA GLU A 73 -15.56 -8.98 -12.20
C GLU A 73 -14.51 -8.42 -13.19
N GLY A 74 -13.60 -7.61 -12.67
CA GLY A 74 -12.51 -7.02 -13.44
C GLY A 74 -12.86 -5.79 -14.27
N THR A 75 -14.07 -5.24 -14.14
CA THR A 75 -14.51 -4.09 -14.95
C THR A 75 -14.14 -2.72 -14.37
N CYS A 76 -13.59 -2.66 -13.14
CA CYS A 76 -13.09 -1.40 -12.58
C CYS A 76 -11.90 -0.87 -13.39
N VAL A 77 -11.65 0.43 -13.28
CA VAL A 77 -10.61 1.13 -14.04
C VAL A 77 -9.57 1.72 -13.09
N VAL A 78 -8.30 1.39 -13.30
CA VAL A 78 -7.19 2.10 -12.65
C VAL A 78 -6.91 3.37 -13.44
N LEU A 79 -6.95 4.51 -12.78
CA LEU A 79 -6.82 5.83 -13.40
C LEU A 79 -5.38 6.35 -13.39
N ALA A 80 -4.71 6.26 -12.24
CA ALA A 80 -3.36 6.73 -12.04
C ALA A 80 -2.69 6.03 -10.85
N MET A 81 -1.36 6.10 -10.80
CA MET A 81 -0.52 5.55 -9.74
C MET A 81 0.61 6.54 -9.40
N ARG A 82 1.23 6.38 -8.24
CA ARG A 82 2.53 7.01 -7.96
C ARG A 82 3.62 6.25 -8.72
N ASP A 83 4.66 6.95 -9.15
CA ASP A 83 5.85 6.31 -9.74
C ASP A 83 6.57 5.37 -8.73
N THR A 84 6.36 5.58 -7.44
CA THR A 84 6.88 4.74 -6.35
C THR A 84 6.03 3.50 -6.03
N ASP A 85 4.83 3.38 -6.62
CA ASP A 85 3.94 2.23 -6.43
C ASP A 85 4.22 1.08 -7.41
N VAL A 86 5.05 1.30 -8.41
CA VAL A 86 5.46 0.27 -9.37
C VAL A 86 6.74 -0.39 -8.89
N GLY A 87 6.73 -1.72 -8.82
CA GLY A 87 7.89 -2.48 -8.35
C GLY A 87 8.17 -2.27 -6.86
N PHE A 88 7.14 -2.11 -6.05
CA PHE A 88 7.26 -2.04 -4.60
C PHE A 88 7.81 -3.36 -4.04
N HIS A 89 8.55 -3.31 -2.92
CA HIS A 89 9.20 -4.48 -2.34
C HIS A 89 8.87 -4.66 -0.86
N SER A 90 8.80 -5.92 -0.45
CA SER A 90 8.88 -6.32 0.95
C SER A 90 10.32 -6.71 1.31
N LEU A 91 10.70 -6.45 2.53
CA LEU A 91 11.98 -6.85 3.10
C LEU A 91 11.75 -7.85 4.25
N LEU A 92 12.67 -8.80 4.39
CA LEU A 92 12.85 -9.52 5.63
C LEU A 92 14.07 -8.98 6.34
N VAL A 93 13.85 -8.54 7.57
CA VAL A 93 14.83 -7.87 8.42
C VAL A 93 15.11 -8.75 9.63
N GLY A 94 16.37 -9.07 9.89
CA GLY A 94 16.83 -9.83 11.05
C GLY A 94 17.89 -9.07 11.84
N ARG A 95 18.37 -9.67 12.94
CA ARG A 95 19.54 -9.14 13.62
C ARG A 95 20.75 -9.23 12.70
N ALA A 96 21.54 -8.16 12.68
CA ALA A 96 22.65 -7.99 11.73
C ALA A 96 23.62 -9.19 11.79
N GLY A 97 23.81 -9.87 10.65
CA GLY A 97 24.74 -10.99 10.49
C GLY A 97 24.22 -12.36 10.95
N GLU A 98 22.98 -12.48 11.45
CA GLU A 98 22.43 -13.78 11.88
C GLU A 98 21.75 -14.57 10.77
N LEU A 99 21.16 -13.89 9.79
CA LEU A 99 20.46 -14.51 8.65
C LEU A 99 21.01 -13.92 7.35
N ALA A 100 21.07 -14.75 6.29
CA ALA A 100 21.58 -14.34 4.99
C ALA A 100 20.62 -14.65 3.84
N ARG A 101 19.71 -15.62 3.99
CA ARG A 101 18.77 -16.08 2.96
C ARG A 101 17.44 -16.44 3.60
N SER A 102 16.37 -16.40 2.81
CA SER A 102 15.02 -16.79 3.25
C SER A 102 14.96 -18.20 3.84
N VAL A 103 15.68 -19.17 3.26
CA VAL A 103 15.74 -20.56 3.74
C VAL A 103 16.29 -20.69 5.15
N ASP A 104 17.06 -19.73 5.64
CA ASP A 104 17.60 -19.70 6.99
C ASP A 104 16.50 -19.47 8.06
N LEU A 105 15.28 -19.11 7.63
CA LEU A 105 14.09 -18.99 8.48
C LEU A 105 13.51 -20.35 8.92
N LYS A 106 13.92 -21.46 8.33
CA LYS A 106 13.39 -22.79 8.71
C LYS A 106 13.61 -23.07 10.19
N GLY A 107 12.53 -23.35 10.91
CA GLY A 107 12.53 -23.55 12.37
C GLY A 107 12.59 -22.25 13.21
N LYS A 108 12.64 -21.09 12.57
CA LYS A 108 12.70 -19.76 13.17
C LYS A 108 11.32 -19.14 13.34
N THR A 109 11.28 -17.98 14.00
CA THR A 109 10.08 -17.17 14.18
C THR A 109 10.14 -15.92 13.30
N LEU A 110 9.17 -15.76 12.40
CA LEU A 110 8.97 -14.57 11.57
C LEU A 110 7.85 -13.71 12.15
N ALA A 111 8.16 -12.47 12.48
CA ALA A 111 7.18 -11.47 12.87
C ALA A 111 6.56 -10.85 11.60
N LEU A 112 5.25 -10.88 11.49
CA LEU A 112 4.48 -10.27 10.41
C LEU A 112 3.66 -9.11 10.95
N GLY A 113 3.43 -8.10 10.11
CA GLY A 113 2.46 -7.03 10.39
C GLY A 113 1.02 -7.51 10.32
N SER A 114 0.08 -6.55 10.20
CA SER A 114 -1.37 -6.82 10.12
C SER A 114 -1.71 -7.79 9.01
N ALA A 115 -2.74 -8.61 9.24
CA ALA A 115 -3.14 -9.68 8.32
C ALA A 115 -3.54 -9.17 6.93
N ASP A 116 -3.98 -7.91 6.85
CA ASP A 116 -4.37 -7.18 5.65
C ASP A 116 -3.25 -6.31 5.04
N SER A 117 -2.05 -6.33 5.64
CA SER A 117 -0.90 -5.63 5.07
C SER A 117 -0.25 -6.44 3.96
N ALA A 118 -0.27 -5.91 2.75
CA ALA A 118 0.41 -6.55 1.63
C ALA A 118 1.93 -6.66 1.88
N GLN A 119 2.58 -5.55 2.25
CA GLN A 119 4.03 -5.47 2.39
C GLN A 119 4.59 -6.20 3.61
N ALA A 120 3.83 -6.26 4.70
CA ALA A 120 4.31 -6.83 5.97
C ALA A 120 3.72 -8.21 6.31
N ALA A 121 2.82 -8.75 5.47
CA ALA A 121 2.21 -10.05 5.71
C ALA A 121 1.95 -10.84 4.42
N ILE A 122 1.10 -10.35 3.52
CA ILE A 122 0.55 -11.13 2.40
C ILE A 122 1.66 -11.51 1.40
N MET A 123 2.39 -10.52 0.90
CA MET A 123 3.44 -10.73 -0.11
C MET A 123 4.67 -11.48 0.42
N PRO A 124 5.17 -11.21 1.67
CA PRO A 124 6.19 -12.05 2.27
C PRO A 124 5.81 -13.53 2.35
N VAL A 125 4.58 -13.84 2.79
CA VAL A 125 4.09 -15.23 2.86
C VAL A 125 4.03 -15.87 1.47
N HIS A 126 3.47 -15.18 0.47
CA HIS A 126 3.40 -15.64 -0.92
C HIS A 126 4.79 -16.02 -1.48
N TYR A 127 5.74 -15.09 -1.41
CA TYR A 127 7.06 -15.34 -1.98
C TYR A 127 7.86 -16.40 -1.21
N LEU A 128 7.78 -16.44 0.12
CA LEU A 128 8.40 -17.50 0.91
C LEU A 128 7.84 -18.87 0.56
N THR A 129 6.53 -18.96 0.32
CA THR A 129 5.88 -20.20 -0.15
C THR A 129 6.42 -20.60 -1.53
N GLY A 130 6.56 -19.67 -2.45
CA GLY A 130 7.17 -19.89 -3.76
C GLY A 130 8.65 -20.34 -3.69
N GLU A 131 9.37 -19.96 -2.64
CA GLU A 131 10.74 -20.41 -2.35
C GLU A 131 10.81 -21.76 -1.60
N GLY A 132 9.66 -22.41 -1.38
CA GLY A 132 9.57 -23.75 -0.78
C GLY A 132 9.54 -23.75 0.76
N LEU A 133 9.35 -22.60 1.41
CA LEU A 133 9.05 -22.50 2.82
C LEU A 133 7.54 -22.56 3.05
N LYS A 134 7.13 -23.03 4.23
CA LYS A 134 5.74 -23.08 4.64
C LYS A 134 5.53 -22.21 5.88
N PRO A 135 5.23 -20.90 5.73
CA PRO A 135 4.89 -20.05 6.86
C PRO A 135 3.71 -20.63 7.66
N GLY A 136 3.90 -20.76 8.98
CA GLY A 136 2.95 -21.45 9.86
C GLY A 136 3.28 -22.93 10.14
N GLU A 137 4.07 -23.59 9.29
CA GLU A 137 4.55 -24.97 9.50
C GLU A 137 6.07 -25.00 9.72
N ASP A 138 6.85 -24.66 8.67
CA ASP A 138 8.32 -24.63 8.71
C ASP A 138 8.86 -23.40 9.43
N VAL A 139 8.12 -22.29 9.39
CA VAL A 139 8.44 -20.98 9.98
C VAL A 139 7.33 -20.61 10.95
N LYS A 140 7.65 -20.41 12.22
CA LYS A 140 6.67 -19.95 13.21
C LYS A 140 6.27 -18.50 12.90
N ILE A 141 4.98 -18.19 12.98
CA ILE A 141 4.48 -16.86 12.74
C ILE A 141 4.11 -16.17 14.05
N LEU A 142 4.65 -14.99 14.25
CA LEU A 142 4.24 -14.03 15.28
C LEU A 142 3.59 -12.83 14.58
N ARG A 143 2.30 -12.60 14.80
CA ARG A 143 1.53 -11.57 14.08
C ARG A 143 1.23 -10.37 14.96
N PHE A 144 1.25 -9.19 14.35
CA PHE A 144 0.91 -7.92 14.96
C PHE A 144 -0.23 -7.26 14.17
N ASP A 145 -1.46 -7.41 14.63
CA ASP A 145 -2.68 -6.90 13.97
C ASP A 145 -3.09 -5.51 14.50
N THR A 146 -2.12 -4.67 14.85
CA THR A 146 -2.34 -3.35 15.49
C THR A 146 -3.14 -2.39 14.60
N ASP A 147 -3.02 -2.51 13.28
CA ASP A 147 -3.59 -1.57 12.29
C ASP A 147 -4.42 -2.25 11.20
N VAL A 148 -5.14 -3.33 11.56
CA VAL A 148 -6.12 -3.97 10.68
C VAL A 148 -7.17 -2.94 10.19
N GLY A 149 -7.52 -3.02 8.90
CA GLY A 149 -8.37 -2.04 8.19
C GLY A 149 -7.59 -0.86 7.63
N LYS A 150 -6.29 -0.74 7.96
CA LYS A 150 -5.37 0.29 7.44
C LYS A 150 -4.35 -0.28 6.45
N HIS A 151 -4.40 -1.58 6.19
CA HIS A 151 -3.55 -2.31 5.26
C HIS A 151 -2.03 -2.09 5.47
N GLY A 152 -1.63 -1.80 6.72
CA GLY A 152 -0.24 -1.53 7.09
C GLY A 152 0.24 -0.09 6.88
N ASP A 153 -0.59 0.82 6.38
CA ASP A 153 -0.19 2.20 6.04
C ASP A 153 0.23 3.05 7.24
N THR A 154 -0.19 2.69 8.45
CA THR A 154 0.27 3.37 9.67
C THR A 154 1.73 3.05 10.00
N GLY A 155 2.24 1.91 9.53
CA GLY A 155 3.53 1.35 9.91
C GLY A 155 3.63 0.89 11.37
N ALA A 156 2.52 0.90 12.13
CA ALA A 156 2.53 0.52 13.55
C ALA A 156 2.84 -0.97 13.73
N SER A 157 2.14 -1.84 12.98
CA SER A 157 2.37 -3.29 13.03
C SER A 157 3.78 -3.69 12.56
N GLU A 158 4.35 -2.95 11.61
CA GLU A 158 5.73 -3.15 11.15
C GLU A 158 6.75 -2.77 12.24
N ARG A 159 6.53 -1.65 12.97
CA ARG A 159 7.35 -1.28 14.13
C ARG A 159 7.27 -2.32 15.24
N ASP A 160 6.07 -2.83 15.54
CA ASP A 160 5.87 -3.90 16.53
C ASP A 160 6.62 -5.18 16.13
N ALA A 161 6.61 -5.52 14.82
CA ALA A 161 7.35 -6.67 14.29
C ALA A 161 8.87 -6.48 14.42
N LEU A 162 9.41 -5.31 14.10
CA LEU A 162 10.83 -4.99 14.28
C LEU A 162 11.23 -4.99 15.76
N ALA A 163 10.39 -4.45 16.63
CA ALA A 163 10.61 -4.49 18.09
C ALA A 163 10.69 -5.94 18.59
N ALA A 164 9.86 -6.84 18.07
CA ALA A 164 9.92 -8.26 18.43
C ALA A 164 11.26 -8.91 18.07
N VAL A 165 11.91 -8.48 16.97
CA VAL A 165 13.25 -8.97 16.62
C VAL A 165 14.31 -8.40 17.56
N LEU A 166 14.23 -7.11 17.90
CA LEU A 166 15.14 -6.47 18.84
C LEU A 166 15.07 -7.10 20.24
N ASP A 167 13.86 -7.48 20.68
CA ASP A 167 13.57 -8.09 21.98
C ASP A 167 13.84 -9.61 22.02
N GLY A 168 14.19 -10.22 20.88
CA GLY A 168 14.43 -11.67 20.77
C GLY A 168 13.17 -12.53 20.78
N ARG A 169 11.99 -11.96 20.61
CA ARG A 169 10.71 -12.68 20.47
C ARG A 169 10.51 -13.27 19.06
N ALA A 170 11.20 -12.68 18.08
CA ALA A 170 11.27 -13.17 16.71
C ALA A 170 12.72 -13.18 16.21
N ASP A 171 12.98 -13.98 15.19
CA ASP A 171 14.28 -14.04 14.51
C ASP A 171 14.35 -13.05 13.33
N ALA A 172 13.21 -12.81 12.70
CA ALA A 172 13.07 -11.85 11.59
C ALA A 172 11.71 -11.16 11.64
N ALA A 173 11.60 -10.03 10.92
CA ALA A 173 10.37 -9.29 10.69
C ALA A 173 10.17 -9.00 9.19
N ALA A 174 8.92 -8.98 8.73
CA ALA A 174 8.56 -8.51 7.40
C ALA A 174 8.14 -7.04 7.46
N VAL A 175 8.68 -6.22 6.56
CA VAL A 175 8.37 -4.79 6.44
C VAL A 175 8.36 -4.35 4.97
N GLY A 176 7.67 -3.28 4.64
CA GLY A 176 7.80 -2.61 3.34
C GLY A 176 9.16 -1.91 3.21
N ALA A 177 9.77 -1.93 2.02
CA ALA A 177 11.04 -1.26 1.78
C ALA A 177 10.98 0.24 2.08
N ALA A 178 9.89 0.91 1.69
CA ALA A 178 9.68 2.32 1.97
C ALA A 178 9.52 2.60 3.48
N SER A 179 8.80 1.73 4.20
CA SER A 179 8.66 1.82 5.66
C SER A 179 10.00 1.65 6.36
N TRP A 180 10.80 0.68 5.93
CA TRP A 180 12.16 0.47 6.45
C TRP A 180 13.02 1.72 6.35
N ASP A 181 13.04 2.36 5.18
CA ASP A 181 13.80 3.59 4.95
C ASP A 181 13.34 4.75 5.86
N VAL A 182 12.02 4.85 6.09
CA VAL A 182 11.44 5.83 7.01
C VAL A 182 11.89 5.54 8.45
N PHE A 183 11.81 4.30 8.91
CA PHE A 183 12.17 3.92 10.29
C PHE A 183 13.65 4.11 10.57
N VAL A 184 14.52 3.81 9.59
CA VAL A 184 15.97 4.06 9.71
C VAL A 184 16.25 5.55 9.81
N ARG A 185 15.65 6.38 8.95
CA ARG A 185 15.82 7.84 8.99
C ARG A 185 15.27 8.50 10.26
N ALA A 186 14.18 7.95 10.80
CA ALA A 186 13.57 8.42 12.05
C ALA A 186 14.37 8.00 13.30
N GLY A 187 15.32 7.07 13.17
CA GLY A 187 16.06 6.52 14.30
C GLY A 187 15.30 5.45 15.09
N ASP A 188 14.18 4.96 14.57
CA ASP A 188 13.37 3.88 15.19
C ASP A 188 14.16 2.55 15.20
N VAL A 189 15.10 2.40 14.27
CA VAL A 189 16.00 1.25 14.17
C VAL A 189 17.39 1.62 14.69
N PRO A 190 17.85 1.02 15.80
CA PRO A 190 19.20 1.27 16.31
C PRO A 190 20.29 0.88 15.28
N PRO A 191 21.30 1.72 15.06
CA PRO A 191 22.36 1.43 14.09
C PRO A 191 23.01 0.06 14.32
N ASN A 192 23.24 -0.67 13.23
CA ASN A 192 23.92 -1.97 13.22
C ASN A 192 23.25 -3.09 14.05
N ARG A 193 22.02 -2.89 14.53
CA ARG A 193 21.30 -3.94 15.27
C ARG A 193 20.46 -4.83 14.34
N LEU A 194 19.82 -4.23 13.36
CA LEU A 194 18.99 -4.91 12.37
C LEU A 194 19.50 -4.64 10.96
N ALA A 195 19.32 -5.60 10.07
CA ALA A 195 19.63 -5.46 8.65
C ALA A 195 18.66 -6.28 7.79
N PRO A 196 18.24 -5.78 6.61
CA PRO A 196 17.58 -6.59 5.61
C PRO A 196 18.52 -7.71 5.13
N PHE A 197 18.00 -8.92 5.02
CA PHE A 197 18.73 -10.08 4.48
C PHE A 197 18.04 -10.71 3.27
N TRP A 198 16.81 -10.27 2.97
CA TRP A 198 16.04 -10.69 1.81
C TRP A 198 15.14 -9.56 1.31
N THR A 199 14.97 -9.51 -0.01
CA THR A 199 14.08 -8.56 -0.69
C THR A 199 13.16 -9.33 -1.62
N SER A 200 11.87 -9.07 -1.59
CA SER A 200 10.91 -9.70 -2.48
C SER A 200 11.12 -9.30 -3.95
N PRO A 201 10.62 -10.10 -4.91
CA PRO A 201 10.29 -9.58 -6.23
C PRO A 201 9.38 -8.36 -6.14
N GLY A 202 9.43 -7.50 -7.18
CA GLY A 202 8.60 -6.30 -7.22
C GLY A 202 7.13 -6.62 -7.45
N TYR A 203 6.24 -5.87 -6.81
CA TYR A 203 4.79 -5.89 -7.01
C TYR A 203 4.25 -4.46 -6.99
N ASN A 204 3.00 -4.27 -7.46
CA ASN A 204 2.42 -2.92 -7.45
C ASN A 204 1.67 -2.65 -6.14
N HIS A 205 1.65 -1.38 -5.72
CA HIS A 205 1.06 -0.98 -4.45
C HIS A 205 -0.23 -0.17 -4.65
N CYS A 206 -0.23 1.14 -4.45
CA CYS A 206 -1.45 1.95 -4.48
C CYS A 206 -1.85 2.40 -5.89
N ASN A 207 -3.14 2.69 -6.06
CA ASN A 207 -3.67 3.29 -7.28
C ASN A 207 -4.97 4.05 -7.02
N PHE A 208 -5.31 4.96 -7.93
CA PHE A 208 -6.66 5.51 -8.06
C PHE A 208 -7.52 4.54 -8.85
N THR A 209 -8.59 4.05 -8.25
CA THR A 209 -9.57 3.15 -8.88
C THR A 209 -10.92 3.83 -9.00
N SER A 210 -11.58 3.66 -10.15
CA SER A 210 -12.98 4.02 -10.36
C SER A 210 -13.80 2.82 -10.86
N LEU A 211 -15.11 2.93 -10.80
CA LEU A 211 -15.99 2.01 -11.53
C LEU A 211 -16.01 2.40 -13.02
N SER A 212 -16.30 1.43 -13.89
CA SER A 212 -16.45 1.66 -15.34
C SER A 212 -17.64 2.55 -15.72
N SER A 213 -18.53 2.85 -14.78
CA SER A 213 -19.64 3.79 -14.94
C SER A 213 -19.23 5.25 -14.85
N LEU A 214 -18.01 5.56 -14.36
CA LEU A 214 -17.50 6.93 -14.37
C LEU A 214 -17.34 7.41 -15.82
N ASP A 215 -17.83 8.62 -16.11
CA ASP A 215 -17.70 9.24 -17.44
C ASP A 215 -16.24 9.32 -17.86
N ALA A 216 -15.93 8.74 -19.01
CA ALA A 216 -14.55 8.57 -19.49
C ALA A 216 -13.86 9.93 -19.79
N ASP A 217 -14.59 10.92 -20.29
CA ASP A 217 -14.02 12.24 -20.59
C ASP A 217 -13.72 12.99 -19.29
N ARG A 218 -14.59 12.89 -18.30
CA ARG A 218 -14.34 13.45 -16.96
C ARG A 218 -13.14 12.77 -16.28
N ALA A 219 -13.06 11.46 -16.34
CA ALA A 219 -11.93 10.70 -15.80
C ALA A 219 -10.61 11.11 -16.49
N ALA A 220 -10.61 11.21 -17.82
CA ALA A 220 -9.43 11.60 -18.58
C ALA A 220 -8.99 13.04 -18.26
N ALA A 221 -9.93 13.99 -18.14
CA ALA A 221 -9.62 15.37 -17.79
C ALA A 221 -9.05 15.49 -16.37
N TRP A 222 -9.60 14.72 -15.41
CA TRP A 222 -9.10 14.65 -14.04
C TRP A 222 -7.68 14.07 -13.97
N VAL A 223 -7.42 12.96 -14.67
CA VAL A 223 -6.09 12.33 -14.75
C VAL A 223 -5.09 13.26 -15.42
N ALA A 224 -5.46 13.94 -16.49
CA ALA A 224 -4.60 14.89 -17.18
C ALA A 224 -4.18 16.04 -16.24
N HIS A 225 -5.10 16.56 -15.43
CA HIS A 225 -4.79 17.60 -14.46
C HIS A 225 -3.90 17.08 -13.32
N LEU A 226 -4.21 15.91 -12.76
CA LEU A 226 -3.37 15.28 -11.73
C LEU A 226 -1.93 15.06 -12.22
N SER A 227 -1.78 14.53 -13.44
CA SER A 227 -0.47 14.22 -14.05
C SER A 227 0.32 15.46 -14.46
N ALA A 228 -0.30 16.64 -14.49
CA ALA A 228 0.35 17.91 -14.78
C ALA A 228 1.09 18.50 -13.56
N MET A 229 1.08 17.84 -12.40
CA MET A 229 1.96 18.22 -11.29
C MET A 229 3.42 18.03 -11.68
N GLU A 230 4.23 19.08 -11.55
CA GLU A 230 5.63 19.11 -11.94
C GLU A 230 6.54 19.21 -10.70
N TRP A 231 7.55 18.36 -10.64
CA TRP A 231 8.52 18.35 -9.53
C TRP A 231 9.33 19.66 -9.42
N GLU A 232 9.56 20.36 -10.53
CA GLU A 232 10.28 21.62 -10.61
C GLU A 232 9.48 22.80 -10.04
N ASN A 233 8.15 22.69 -10.00
CA ASN A 233 7.28 23.67 -9.36
C ASN A 233 7.31 23.45 -7.81
N PRO A 234 7.73 24.46 -7.01
CA PRO A 234 7.84 24.30 -5.56
C PRO A 234 6.52 23.97 -4.83
N GLU A 235 5.39 24.49 -5.33
CA GLU A 235 4.06 24.22 -4.74
C GLU A 235 3.64 22.77 -5.01
N HIS A 236 3.80 22.29 -6.25
CA HIS A 236 3.54 20.91 -6.61
C HIS A 236 4.48 19.94 -5.87
N ARG A 237 5.78 20.26 -5.84
CA ARG A 237 6.80 19.45 -5.15
C ARG A 237 6.42 19.19 -3.71
N ARG A 238 5.94 20.19 -3.00
CA ARG A 238 5.55 20.04 -1.60
C ARG A 238 4.47 18.96 -1.43
N ILE A 239 3.49 18.90 -2.32
CA ILE A 239 2.43 17.89 -2.31
C ILE A 239 3.02 16.52 -2.65
N LEU A 240 3.82 16.46 -3.72
CA LEU A 240 4.46 15.24 -4.20
C LEU A 240 5.39 14.62 -3.15
N GLU A 241 6.19 15.44 -2.46
CA GLU A 241 7.08 14.99 -1.36
C GLU A 241 6.30 14.44 -0.17
N LEU A 242 5.20 15.09 0.21
CA LEU A 242 4.36 14.63 1.32
C LEU A 242 3.68 13.30 0.99
N GLU A 243 3.27 13.08 -0.26
CA GLU A 243 2.65 11.84 -0.72
C GLU A 243 3.69 10.77 -1.14
N GLY A 244 4.98 11.12 -1.17
CA GLY A 244 6.07 10.18 -1.38
C GLY A 244 6.31 9.78 -2.83
N LEU A 245 6.06 10.68 -3.80
CA LEU A 245 6.29 10.44 -5.23
C LEU A 245 7.04 11.60 -5.87
N ARG A 246 7.50 11.41 -7.10
CA ARG A 246 8.00 12.48 -7.98
C ARG A 246 7.02 12.88 -9.07
N ARG A 247 6.21 11.93 -9.52
CA ARG A 247 5.20 12.16 -10.56
C ARG A 247 4.08 11.14 -10.48
N TRP A 248 2.90 11.55 -10.87
CA TRP A 248 1.80 10.65 -11.15
C TRP A 248 2.03 9.99 -12.52
N ILE A 249 1.74 8.70 -12.63
CA ILE A 249 1.89 7.91 -13.85
C ILE A 249 0.57 7.25 -14.22
N GLY A 250 0.45 6.87 -15.49
CA GLY A 250 -0.68 6.07 -15.95
C GLY A 250 -0.67 4.65 -15.36
N PRO A 251 -1.74 3.88 -15.61
CA PRO A 251 -1.89 2.54 -15.08
C PRO A 251 -0.75 1.60 -15.53
N GLU A 252 -0.09 0.95 -14.58
CA GLU A 252 0.81 -0.17 -14.79
C GLU A 252 0.22 -1.37 -14.06
N LEU A 253 -0.33 -2.36 -14.78
CA LEU A 253 -1.14 -3.41 -14.17
C LEU A 253 -0.39 -4.73 -13.96
N ALA A 254 0.71 -4.94 -14.66
CA ALA A 254 1.42 -6.23 -14.66
C ALA A 254 1.88 -6.66 -13.25
N GLY A 255 2.32 -5.71 -12.43
CA GLY A 255 2.79 -5.98 -11.06
C GLY A 255 1.70 -6.37 -10.07
N TYR A 256 0.42 -6.19 -10.39
CA TYR A 256 -0.68 -6.67 -9.53
C TYR A 256 -0.92 -8.18 -9.64
N ARG A 257 -0.42 -8.86 -10.67
CA ARG A 257 -0.61 -10.31 -10.82
C ARG A 257 -0.21 -11.08 -9.57
N HIS A 258 0.96 -10.81 -9.01
CA HIS A 258 1.42 -11.46 -7.78
C HIS A 258 0.55 -11.14 -6.56
N VAL A 259 -0.07 -9.95 -6.53
CA VAL A 259 -1.00 -9.59 -5.45
C VAL A 259 -2.28 -10.42 -5.54
N PHE A 260 -2.84 -10.60 -6.75
CA PHE A 260 -3.99 -11.48 -6.98
C PHE A 260 -3.68 -12.93 -6.61
N GLU A 261 -2.54 -13.46 -7.07
CA GLU A 261 -2.07 -14.81 -6.74
C GLU A 261 -1.95 -15.00 -5.23
N ALA A 262 -1.32 -14.05 -4.51
CA ALA A 262 -1.13 -14.09 -3.07
C ALA A 262 -2.45 -14.05 -2.28
N VAL A 263 -3.41 -13.24 -2.73
CA VAL A 263 -4.74 -13.12 -2.12
C VAL A 263 -5.54 -14.41 -2.29
N ASP A 264 -5.49 -15.01 -3.47
CA ASP A 264 -6.18 -16.29 -3.78
C ASP A 264 -5.57 -17.45 -3.00
N GLU A 265 -4.25 -17.64 -3.07
CA GLU A 265 -3.52 -18.73 -2.38
C GLU A 265 -3.75 -18.73 -0.86
N GLN A 266 -3.86 -17.54 -0.25
CA GLN A 266 -4.05 -17.40 1.20
C GLN A 266 -5.53 -17.36 1.60
N GLY A 267 -6.47 -17.47 0.65
CA GLY A 267 -7.90 -17.42 0.88
C GLY A 267 -8.38 -16.11 1.51
N ILE A 268 -7.69 -15.00 1.21
CA ILE A 268 -8.00 -13.68 1.81
C ILE A 268 -9.31 -13.16 1.25
N ALA A 269 -9.56 -13.32 -0.04
CA ALA A 269 -10.80 -12.87 -0.70
C ALA A 269 -12.09 -13.42 -0.06
N ALA A 270 -12.03 -14.59 0.56
CA ALA A 270 -13.17 -15.19 1.26
C ALA A 270 -13.45 -14.61 2.66
N ARG A 271 -12.61 -13.69 3.13
CA ARG A 271 -12.64 -13.14 4.49
C ARG A 271 -13.00 -11.65 4.57
N TRP A 272 -13.40 -11.06 3.44
CA TRP A 272 -13.82 -9.65 3.41
C TRP A 272 -15.14 -9.40 4.11
#